data_15d06f4cc3c40d9d141de507f0687c7a
#
_entry.id   15d06f4cc3c40d9d141de507f0687c7a
#
_cell.length_a   1.000
_cell.length_b   1.000
_cell.length_c   1.000
_cell.angle_alpha   90.00
_cell.angle_beta   90.00
_cell.angle_gamma   90.00
#
_symmetry.space_group_name_H-M   'P 1'
#
loop_
_entity.id
_entity.type
_entity.pdbx_description
1 polymer ?
#
loop_
_entity_poly.entity_id
_entity_poly.type
_entity_poly.pdbx_seq_one_letter_code
_entity_poly.pdbx_strand_id
1 'polypeptide(L)'
;MTADKSLFIRAMPFLFILSWASGFPITRLGLEYTEPFTLLWVRSAFVLAIVVPFALIVRAPWPHWKEVAHIAVVGVTLQCLYLGSMFSALDGDVSQGVAALVAGMQPLLTAAVVGITLGERVTRRQWIGFTLGFAGLFIVLSERLGIGAGTMAGFMFAGLTPIFITAASLYQKKFCANSDLRIVMIVQQA
;
A
#
# COMPACT_ATOMS: atom_id res chain seq x y z
N MET A 1 -22.28 26.64 5.44
CA MET A 1 -21.11 26.03 4.78
C MET A 1 -20.09 25.36 5.72
N THR A 2 -20.16 25.51 7.04
CA THR A 2 -19.20 24.92 8.01
C THR A 2 -19.58 23.52 8.51
N ALA A 3 -20.85 23.18 8.60
CA ALA A 3 -21.32 21.86 9.03
C ALA A 3 -21.00 20.74 8.02
N ASP A 4 -21.07 21.04 6.74
CA ASP A 4 -20.85 20.10 5.63
C ASP A 4 -19.38 19.65 5.54
N LYS A 5 -18.43 20.58 5.74
CA LYS A 5 -17.00 20.25 5.82
C LYS A 5 -16.65 19.36 7.02
N SER A 6 -17.32 19.56 8.15
CA SER A 6 -17.11 18.75 9.36
C SER A 6 -17.57 17.30 9.17
N LEU A 7 -18.71 17.09 8.52
CA LEU A 7 -19.24 15.75 8.21
C LEU A 7 -18.32 15.02 7.22
N PHE A 8 -17.88 15.71 6.15
CA PHE A 8 -16.97 15.15 5.15
C PHE A 8 -15.63 14.72 5.78
N ILE A 9 -15.02 15.56 6.63
CA ILE A 9 -13.76 15.23 7.32
C ILE A 9 -13.94 14.01 8.23
N ARG A 10 -15.08 13.88 8.92
CA ARG A 10 -15.39 12.71 9.77
C ARG A 10 -15.64 11.46 8.97
N ALA A 11 -16.19 11.56 7.76
CA ALA A 11 -16.45 10.43 6.87
C ALA A 11 -15.18 9.91 6.16
N MET A 12 -14.15 10.76 5.96
CA MET A 12 -12.90 10.40 5.27
C MET A 12 -12.24 9.10 5.76
N PRO A 13 -12.04 8.87 7.08
CA PRO A 13 -11.43 7.64 7.55
C PRO A 13 -12.25 6.39 7.18
N PHE A 14 -13.56 6.47 7.26
CA PHE A 14 -14.46 5.36 6.89
C PHE A 14 -14.41 5.08 5.39
N LEU A 15 -14.45 6.11 4.56
CA LEU A 15 -14.32 5.99 3.10
C LEU A 15 -12.96 5.40 2.73
N PHE A 16 -11.90 5.83 3.40
CA PHE A 16 -10.57 5.26 3.20
C PHE A 16 -10.53 3.77 3.54
N ILE A 17 -11.05 3.37 4.71
CA ILE A 17 -11.08 1.97 5.14
C ILE A 17 -11.89 1.12 4.15
N LEU A 18 -13.07 1.60 3.73
CA LEU A 18 -13.90 0.88 2.76
C LEU A 18 -13.20 0.74 1.40
N SER A 19 -12.60 1.82 0.88
CA SER A 19 -11.82 1.78 -0.36
C SER A 19 -10.62 0.85 -0.26
N TRP A 20 -9.89 0.89 0.86
CA TRP A 20 -8.74 0.04 1.07
C TRP A 20 -9.13 -1.43 1.17
N ALA A 21 -10.13 -1.74 2.00
CA ALA A 21 -10.59 -3.11 2.23
C ALA A 21 -11.22 -3.74 0.98
N SER A 22 -11.94 -2.96 0.17
CA SER A 22 -12.55 -3.45 -1.08
C SER A 22 -11.50 -3.80 -2.16
N GLY A 23 -10.29 -3.28 -2.04
CA GLY A 23 -9.20 -3.57 -2.96
C GLY A 23 -8.85 -5.07 -3.03
N PHE A 24 -8.86 -5.78 -1.90
CA PHE A 24 -8.50 -7.21 -1.85
C PHE A 24 -9.49 -8.11 -2.60
N PRO A 25 -10.82 -8.07 -2.32
CA PRO A 25 -11.78 -8.89 -3.05
C PRO A 25 -11.89 -8.50 -4.53
N ILE A 26 -11.80 -7.22 -4.88
CA ILE A 26 -11.82 -6.76 -6.28
C ILE A 26 -10.59 -7.29 -7.02
N THR A 27 -9.41 -7.23 -6.42
CA THR A 27 -8.19 -7.79 -7.01
C THR A 27 -8.33 -9.30 -7.23
N ARG A 28 -8.84 -10.04 -6.26
CA ARG A 28 -9.03 -11.50 -6.39
C ARG A 28 -9.98 -11.84 -7.55
N LEU A 29 -11.08 -11.11 -7.68
CA LEU A 29 -12.00 -11.27 -8.82
C LEU A 29 -11.32 -10.95 -10.16
N GLY A 30 -10.46 -9.93 -10.20
CA GLY A 30 -9.71 -9.59 -11.41
C GLY A 30 -8.71 -10.67 -11.80
N LEU A 31 -8.05 -11.31 -10.83
CA LEU A 31 -7.08 -12.37 -11.04
C LEU A 31 -7.69 -13.68 -11.57
N GLU A 32 -9.00 -13.86 -11.50
CA GLU A 32 -9.69 -14.97 -12.17
C GLU A 32 -9.66 -14.86 -13.71
N TYR A 33 -9.42 -13.64 -14.23
CA TYR A 33 -9.49 -13.35 -15.67
C TYR A 33 -8.16 -12.92 -16.26
N THR A 34 -7.15 -12.60 -15.45
CA THR A 34 -5.87 -12.07 -15.95
C THR A 34 -4.74 -12.28 -14.95
N GLU A 35 -3.51 -12.20 -15.43
CA GLU A 35 -2.30 -12.31 -14.61
C GLU A 35 -2.06 -11.07 -13.74
N PRO A 36 -1.33 -11.19 -12.61
CA PRO A 36 -1.08 -10.12 -11.64
C PRO A 36 -0.57 -8.82 -12.26
N PHE A 37 0.47 -8.90 -13.09
CA PHE A 37 1.08 -7.70 -13.68
C PHE A 37 0.21 -7.05 -14.77
N THR A 38 -0.55 -7.85 -15.52
CA THR A 38 -1.52 -7.34 -16.50
C THR A 38 -2.63 -6.56 -15.78
N LEU A 39 -3.15 -7.10 -14.68
CA LEU A 39 -4.15 -6.41 -13.86
C LEU A 39 -3.61 -5.09 -13.28
N LEU A 40 -2.36 -5.09 -12.80
CA LEU A 40 -1.69 -3.87 -12.33
C LEU A 40 -1.56 -2.83 -13.44
N TRP A 41 -1.13 -3.25 -14.64
CA TRP A 41 -0.98 -2.35 -15.77
C TRP A 41 -2.32 -1.72 -16.17
N VAL A 42 -3.37 -2.53 -16.32
CA VAL A 42 -4.73 -2.06 -16.64
C VAL A 42 -5.22 -1.06 -15.58
N ARG A 43 -5.07 -1.40 -14.28
CA ARG A 43 -5.41 -0.50 -13.17
C ARG A 43 -4.67 0.83 -13.27
N SER A 44 -3.34 0.80 -13.51
CA SER A 44 -2.52 2.01 -13.63
C SER A 44 -2.95 2.85 -14.83
N ALA A 45 -3.25 2.21 -15.97
CA ALA A 45 -3.74 2.90 -17.16
C ALA A 45 -5.07 3.64 -16.89
N PHE A 46 -6.02 3.02 -16.18
CA PHE A 46 -7.27 3.68 -15.79
C PHE A 46 -7.03 4.86 -14.86
N VAL A 47 -6.14 4.72 -13.86
CA VAL A 47 -5.81 5.83 -12.97
C VAL A 47 -5.18 6.98 -13.74
N LEU A 48 -4.22 6.71 -14.63
CA LEU A 48 -3.59 7.72 -15.47
C LEU A 48 -4.59 8.40 -16.41
N ALA A 49 -5.52 7.66 -17.01
CA ALA A 49 -6.56 8.20 -17.88
C ALA A 49 -7.45 9.23 -17.18
N ILE A 50 -7.59 9.15 -15.85
CA ILE A 50 -8.37 10.09 -15.04
C ILE A 50 -7.48 11.22 -14.50
N VAL A 51 -6.32 10.87 -13.93
CA VAL A 51 -5.49 11.84 -13.18
C VAL A 51 -4.72 12.77 -14.11
N VAL A 52 -4.27 12.29 -15.28
CA VAL A 52 -3.53 13.13 -16.23
C VAL A 52 -4.40 14.28 -16.78
N PRO A 53 -5.60 14.05 -17.33
CA PRO A 53 -6.47 15.14 -17.76
C PRO A 53 -6.80 16.12 -16.64
N PHE A 54 -7.08 15.59 -15.44
CA PHE A 54 -7.36 16.43 -14.27
C PHE A 54 -6.17 17.35 -13.94
N ALA A 55 -4.94 16.80 -13.89
CA ALA A 55 -3.74 17.59 -13.59
C ALA A 55 -3.45 18.64 -14.66
N LEU A 56 -3.72 18.35 -15.93
CA LEU A 56 -3.59 19.30 -17.03
C LEU A 56 -4.61 20.45 -16.94
N ILE A 57 -5.88 20.14 -16.63
CA ILE A 57 -6.94 21.16 -16.45
C ILE A 57 -6.59 22.10 -15.29
N VAL A 58 -6.12 21.56 -14.16
CA VAL A 58 -5.79 22.33 -12.95
C VAL A 58 -4.40 22.97 -13.04
N ARG A 59 -3.67 22.75 -14.15
CA ARG A 59 -2.30 23.25 -14.37
C ARG A 59 -1.38 22.95 -13.20
N ALA A 60 -1.30 21.68 -12.78
CA ALA A 60 -0.44 21.25 -11.70
C ALA A 60 1.04 21.60 -11.99
N PRO A 61 1.77 22.20 -11.03
CA PRO A 61 3.16 22.56 -11.24
C PRO A 61 4.05 21.31 -11.32
N TRP A 62 4.79 21.15 -12.40
CA TRP A 62 5.74 20.06 -12.55
C TRP A 62 6.97 20.31 -11.68
N PRO A 63 7.39 19.33 -10.86
CA PRO A 63 8.57 19.46 -10.02
C PRO A 63 9.86 19.34 -10.83
N HIS A 64 10.98 19.68 -10.17
CA HIS A 64 12.30 19.50 -10.76
C HIS A 64 12.59 18.01 -11.00
N TRP A 65 13.37 17.66 -12.03
CA TRP A 65 13.66 16.29 -12.45
C TRP A 65 14.18 15.38 -11.31
N LYS A 66 14.94 15.91 -10.34
CA LYS A 66 15.41 15.16 -9.17
C LYS A 66 14.26 14.72 -8.28
N GLU A 67 13.27 15.55 -8.10
CA GLU A 67 12.06 15.23 -7.34
C GLU A 67 11.22 14.19 -8.08
N VAL A 68 11.09 14.32 -9.41
CA VAL A 68 10.44 13.29 -10.25
C VAL A 68 11.16 11.94 -10.09
N ALA A 69 12.49 11.90 -10.06
CA ALA A 69 13.24 10.68 -9.85
C ALA A 69 12.96 10.04 -8.48
N HIS A 70 12.88 10.83 -7.40
CA HIS A 70 12.48 10.33 -6.09
C HIS A 70 11.05 9.78 -6.09
N ILE A 71 10.12 10.48 -6.72
CA ILE A 71 8.72 10.01 -6.84
C ILE A 71 8.65 8.72 -7.66
N ALA A 72 9.43 8.60 -8.74
CA ALA A 72 9.49 7.39 -9.56
C ALA A 72 10.03 6.17 -8.77
N VAL A 73 11.06 6.36 -7.92
CA VAL A 73 11.54 5.30 -7.02
C VAL A 73 10.42 4.83 -6.10
N VAL A 74 9.63 5.75 -5.53
CA VAL A 74 8.45 5.39 -4.73
C VAL A 74 7.42 4.65 -5.59
N GLY A 75 7.17 5.11 -6.82
CA GLY A 75 6.25 4.48 -7.77
C GLY A 75 6.63 3.03 -8.06
N VAL A 76 7.88 2.77 -8.46
CA VAL A 76 8.38 1.41 -8.69
C VAL A 76 8.22 0.54 -7.43
N THR A 77 8.57 1.08 -6.25
CA THR A 77 8.47 0.32 -5.01
C THR A 77 7.01 0.02 -4.63
N LEU A 78 6.08 0.95 -4.83
CA LEU A 78 4.66 0.76 -4.52
C LEU A 78 3.93 -0.06 -5.58
N GLN A 79 4.14 0.21 -6.86
CA GLN A 79 3.36 -0.44 -7.91
C GLN A 79 3.96 -1.80 -8.28
N CYS A 80 5.28 -1.87 -8.53
CA CYS A 80 5.87 -3.12 -8.96
C CYS A 80 6.19 -4.05 -7.78
N LEU A 81 6.85 -3.56 -6.72
CA LEU A 81 7.30 -4.43 -5.64
C LEU A 81 6.17 -4.71 -4.64
N TYR A 82 5.51 -3.70 -4.10
CA TYR A 82 4.44 -3.91 -3.10
C TYR A 82 3.18 -4.53 -3.73
N LEU A 83 2.56 -3.85 -4.72
CA LEU A 83 1.33 -4.38 -5.33
C LEU A 83 1.59 -5.62 -6.19
N GLY A 84 2.74 -5.68 -6.87
CA GLY A 84 3.15 -6.89 -7.59
C GLY A 84 3.25 -8.09 -6.66
N SER A 85 3.90 -7.94 -5.50
CA SER A 85 3.96 -9.00 -4.48
C SER A 85 2.59 -9.34 -3.92
N MET A 86 1.75 -8.32 -3.63
CA MET A 86 0.40 -8.54 -3.13
C MET A 86 -0.47 -9.32 -4.12
N PHE A 87 -0.46 -8.93 -5.39
CA PHE A 87 -1.26 -9.60 -6.43
C PHE A 87 -0.74 -11.02 -6.70
N SER A 88 0.59 -11.21 -6.72
CA SER A 88 1.20 -12.54 -6.84
C SER A 88 0.91 -13.44 -5.65
N ALA A 89 0.77 -12.88 -4.44
CA ALA A 89 0.35 -13.65 -3.27
C ALA A 89 -1.10 -14.15 -3.40
N LEU A 90 -2.01 -13.29 -3.87
CA LEU A 90 -3.42 -13.65 -4.11
C LEU A 90 -3.58 -14.65 -5.26
N ASP A 91 -2.79 -14.50 -6.33
CA ASP A 91 -2.70 -15.44 -7.44
C ASP A 91 -2.17 -16.81 -7.00
N GLY A 92 -1.24 -16.82 -6.06
CA GLY A 92 -0.71 -18.01 -5.39
C GLY A 92 -1.65 -18.63 -4.35
N ASP A 93 -2.96 -18.36 -4.42
CA ASP A 93 -4.03 -18.88 -3.56
C ASP A 93 -3.92 -18.51 -2.08
N VAL A 94 -3.11 -17.53 -1.71
CA VAL A 94 -3.15 -16.96 -0.36
C VAL A 94 -4.49 -16.28 -0.15
N SER A 95 -5.20 -16.62 0.92
CA SER A 95 -6.52 -16.05 1.17
C SER A 95 -6.44 -14.54 1.37
N GLN A 96 -7.46 -13.81 0.90
CA GLN A 96 -7.54 -12.34 1.00
C GLN A 96 -7.39 -11.86 2.46
N GLY A 97 -7.96 -12.59 3.41
CA GLY A 97 -7.86 -12.27 4.83
C GLY A 97 -6.42 -12.37 5.35
N VAL A 98 -5.68 -13.41 4.96
CA VAL A 98 -4.25 -13.57 5.30
C VAL A 98 -3.42 -12.46 4.64
N ALA A 99 -3.62 -12.19 3.36
CA ALA A 99 -2.91 -11.13 2.65
C ALA A 99 -3.16 -9.76 3.28
N ALA A 100 -4.42 -9.45 3.65
CA ALA A 100 -4.78 -8.21 4.34
C ALA A 100 -4.16 -8.10 5.73
N LEU A 101 -4.13 -9.19 6.50
CA LEU A 101 -3.51 -9.22 7.83
C LEU A 101 -2.00 -9.00 7.74
N VAL A 102 -1.33 -9.67 6.78
CA VAL A 102 0.12 -9.49 6.56
C VAL A 102 0.43 -8.06 6.11
N ALA A 103 -0.34 -7.49 5.18
CA ALA A 103 -0.20 -6.07 4.82
C ALA A 103 -0.42 -5.14 6.01
N GLY A 104 -1.34 -5.49 6.90
CA GLY A 104 -1.61 -4.78 8.16
C GLY A 104 -0.43 -4.75 9.14
N MET A 105 0.65 -5.51 8.91
CA MET A 105 1.90 -5.40 9.66
C MET A 105 2.70 -4.13 9.32
N GLN A 106 2.36 -3.42 8.26
CA GLN A 106 3.07 -2.20 7.85
C GLN A 106 3.31 -1.20 8.99
N PRO A 107 2.33 -0.82 9.82
CA PRO A 107 2.56 0.12 10.93
C PRO A 107 3.58 -0.41 11.94
N LEU A 108 3.61 -1.73 12.18
CA LEU A 108 4.55 -2.36 13.10
C LEU A 108 5.98 -2.26 12.56
N LEU A 109 6.18 -2.62 11.28
CA LEU A 109 7.48 -2.50 10.61
C LEU A 109 7.91 -1.03 10.50
N THR A 110 6.99 -0.14 10.15
CA THR A 110 7.27 1.30 10.09
C THR A 110 7.78 1.80 11.44
N ALA A 111 7.12 1.45 12.53
CA ALA A 111 7.54 1.88 13.84
C ALA A 111 8.87 1.26 14.30
N ALA A 112 9.15 0.01 13.93
CA ALA A 112 10.44 -0.62 14.23
C ALA A 112 11.61 0.08 13.52
N VAL A 113 11.38 0.57 12.30
CA VAL A 113 12.43 1.14 11.43
C VAL A 113 12.50 2.67 11.50
N VAL A 114 11.40 3.35 11.88
CA VAL A 114 11.31 4.82 11.86
C VAL A 114 12.34 5.50 12.77
N GLY A 115 12.69 4.87 13.87
CA GLY A 115 13.73 5.34 14.79
C GLY A 115 15.11 5.44 14.11
N ILE A 116 15.43 4.46 13.27
CA ILE A 116 16.71 4.38 12.55
C ILE A 116 16.71 5.33 11.34
N THR A 117 15.60 5.41 10.62
CA THR A 117 15.50 6.14 9.33
C THR A 117 15.19 7.62 9.47
N LEU A 118 14.35 7.98 10.43
CA LEU A 118 13.84 9.34 10.63
C LEU A 118 14.20 9.93 12.01
N GLY A 119 14.89 9.18 12.88
CA GLY A 119 15.27 9.62 14.23
C GLY A 119 14.09 9.74 15.22
N GLU A 120 12.93 9.23 14.87
CA GLU A 120 11.73 9.27 15.73
C GLU A 120 11.83 8.20 16.83
N ARG A 121 11.42 8.55 18.07
CA ARG A 121 11.48 7.61 19.20
C ARG A 121 10.16 6.83 19.31
N VAL A 122 10.27 5.51 19.26
CA VAL A 122 9.14 4.60 19.51
C VAL A 122 8.95 4.45 21.02
N THR A 123 7.75 4.70 21.51
CA THR A 123 7.42 4.60 22.94
C THR A 123 7.26 3.14 23.39
N ARG A 124 7.44 2.89 24.70
CA ARG A 124 7.20 1.54 25.27
C ARG A 124 5.78 1.02 25.02
N ARG A 125 4.77 1.91 25.04
CA ARG A 125 3.38 1.54 24.74
C ARG A 125 3.19 1.06 23.32
N GLN A 126 3.88 1.67 22.35
CA GLN A 126 3.89 1.24 20.96
C GLN A 126 4.53 -0.15 20.82
N TRP A 127 5.65 -0.41 21.50
CA TRP A 127 6.28 -1.73 21.51
C TRP A 127 5.35 -2.83 22.05
N ILE A 128 4.62 -2.57 23.14
CA ILE A 128 3.60 -3.50 23.65
C ILE A 128 2.53 -3.76 22.59
N GLY A 129 2.00 -2.70 21.97
CA GLY A 129 1.02 -2.84 20.88
C GLY A 129 1.54 -3.66 19.69
N PHE A 130 2.81 -3.48 19.32
CA PHE A 130 3.44 -4.25 18.26
C PHE A 130 3.57 -5.73 18.62
N THR A 131 4.05 -6.03 19.81
CA THR A 131 4.18 -7.42 20.29
C THR A 131 2.81 -8.13 20.31
N LEU A 132 1.77 -7.48 20.80
CA LEU A 132 0.41 -8.01 20.78
C LEU A 132 -0.13 -8.19 19.35
N GLY A 133 0.11 -7.21 18.47
CA GLY A 133 -0.27 -7.29 17.05
C GLY A 133 0.42 -8.46 16.33
N PHE A 134 1.73 -8.62 16.53
CA PHE A 134 2.47 -9.76 15.99
C PHE A 134 1.98 -11.11 16.54
N ALA A 135 1.73 -11.19 17.85
CA ALA A 135 1.21 -12.42 18.46
C ALA A 135 -0.17 -12.79 17.89
N GLY A 136 -1.07 -11.80 17.77
CA GLY A 136 -2.39 -12.00 17.17
C GLY A 136 -2.30 -12.47 15.72
N LEU A 137 -1.44 -11.84 14.92
CA LEU A 137 -1.21 -12.25 13.54
C LEU A 137 -0.64 -13.67 13.45
N PHE A 138 0.34 -14.01 14.31
CA PHE A 138 0.94 -15.34 14.34
C PHE A 138 -0.09 -16.43 14.66
N ILE A 139 -0.98 -16.18 15.63
CA ILE A 139 -2.08 -17.10 15.97
C ILE A 139 -2.98 -17.31 14.75
N VAL A 140 -3.44 -16.25 14.09
CA VAL A 140 -4.32 -16.36 12.92
C VAL A 140 -3.62 -17.08 11.76
N LEU A 141 -2.34 -16.77 11.49
CA LEU A 141 -1.58 -17.45 10.45
C LEU A 141 -1.40 -18.94 10.77
N SER A 142 -1.07 -19.29 12.01
CA SER A 142 -0.85 -20.69 12.40
C SER A 142 -2.09 -21.58 12.21
N GLU A 143 -3.28 -21.02 12.41
CA GLU A 143 -4.55 -21.72 12.14
C GLU A 143 -4.87 -21.84 10.63
N ARG A 144 -4.35 -20.91 9.82
CA ARG A 144 -4.62 -20.83 8.37
C ARG A 144 -3.55 -21.50 7.50
N LEU A 145 -2.41 -21.89 8.05
CA LEU A 145 -1.33 -22.61 7.35
C LEU A 145 -1.63 -24.10 7.16
N GLY A 146 -2.91 -24.48 6.96
CA GLY A 146 -3.35 -25.84 6.66
C GLY A 146 -3.20 -26.21 5.18
N ILE A 147 -3.47 -27.47 4.86
CA ILE A 147 -3.51 -27.98 3.48
C ILE A 147 -4.51 -27.14 2.65
N GLY A 148 -4.06 -26.53 1.54
CA GLY A 148 -4.90 -25.67 0.70
C GLY A 148 -4.88 -24.17 1.04
N ALA A 149 -4.00 -23.74 1.95
CA ALA A 149 -3.91 -22.33 2.36
C ALA A 149 -3.20 -21.40 1.36
N GLY A 150 -2.69 -21.93 0.26
CA GLY A 150 -1.91 -21.23 -0.76
C GLY A 150 -0.57 -21.90 -1.07
N THR A 151 0.12 -21.40 -2.09
CA THR A 151 1.44 -21.90 -2.48
C THR A 151 2.55 -21.30 -1.60
N MET A 152 3.69 -21.99 -1.47
CA MET A 152 4.87 -21.47 -0.79
C MET A 152 5.32 -20.12 -1.41
N ALA A 153 5.30 -20.02 -2.74
CA ALA A 153 5.61 -18.78 -3.45
C ALA A 153 4.64 -17.65 -3.07
N GLY A 154 3.33 -17.95 -3.00
CA GLY A 154 2.30 -17.00 -2.57
C GLY A 154 2.57 -16.45 -1.16
N PHE A 155 2.94 -17.31 -0.21
CA PHE A 155 3.30 -16.87 1.14
C PHE A 155 4.60 -16.04 1.18
N MET A 156 5.61 -16.38 0.37
CA MET A 156 6.81 -15.56 0.24
C MET A 156 6.48 -14.15 -0.28
N PHE A 157 5.65 -14.06 -1.32
CA PHE A 157 5.17 -12.77 -1.83
C PHE A 157 4.36 -12.00 -0.79
N ALA A 158 3.45 -12.66 -0.06
CA ALA A 158 2.71 -12.03 1.02
C ALA A 158 3.65 -11.42 2.07
N GLY A 159 4.69 -12.15 2.49
CA GLY A 159 5.68 -11.68 3.46
C GLY A 159 6.53 -10.50 2.98
N LEU A 160 6.77 -10.36 1.68
CA LEU A 160 7.47 -9.21 1.09
C LEU A 160 6.63 -7.93 1.05
N THR A 161 5.30 -8.07 0.99
CA THR A 161 4.34 -6.97 0.90
C THR A 161 4.55 -5.88 1.97
N PRO A 162 4.56 -6.19 3.28
CA PRO A 162 4.73 -5.17 4.31
C PRO A 162 6.13 -4.54 4.31
N ILE A 163 7.13 -5.24 3.82
CA ILE A 163 8.50 -4.72 3.69
C ILE A 163 8.53 -3.61 2.63
N PHE A 164 8.00 -3.89 1.45
CA PHE A 164 8.02 -2.94 0.35
C PHE A 164 7.14 -1.71 0.61
N ILE A 165 5.94 -1.87 1.16
CA ILE A 165 5.08 -0.72 1.48
C ILE A 165 5.69 0.12 2.61
N THR A 166 6.37 -0.48 3.59
CA THR A 166 7.10 0.25 4.64
C THR A 166 8.26 1.03 4.04
N ALA A 167 9.10 0.40 3.22
CA ALA A 167 10.22 1.05 2.56
C ALA A 167 9.76 2.23 1.69
N ALA A 168 8.74 2.03 0.86
CA ALA A 168 8.16 3.08 0.04
C ALA A 168 7.61 4.25 0.86
N SER A 169 6.85 3.97 1.92
CA SER A 169 6.25 4.98 2.79
C SER A 169 7.31 5.82 3.51
N LEU A 170 8.36 5.19 4.05
CA LEU A 170 9.45 5.89 4.71
C LEU A 170 10.28 6.72 3.72
N TYR A 171 10.55 6.17 2.53
CA TYR A 171 11.25 6.89 1.48
C TYR A 171 10.44 8.10 1.00
N GLN A 172 9.13 7.93 0.76
CA GLN A 172 8.23 9.00 0.37
C GLN A 172 8.17 10.11 1.44
N LYS A 173 8.05 9.74 2.73
CA LYS A 173 8.07 10.69 3.83
C LYS A 173 9.37 11.49 3.88
N LYS A 174 10.51 10.85 3.58
CA LYS A 174 11.83 11.49 3.65
C LYS A 174 12.13 12.41 2.46
N PHE A 175 11.77 11.99 1.24
CA PHE A 175 12.22 12.67 0.01
C PHE A 175 11.11 13.36 -0.78
N CYS A 176 9.83 13.02 -0.54
CA CYS A 176 8.70 13.52 -1.33
C CYS A 176 7.63 14.20 -0.45
N ALA A 177 7.96 14.61 0.79
CA ALA A 177 6.97 15.14 1.74
C ALA A 177 6.30 16.45 1.27
N ASN A 178 6.97 17.24 0.46
CA ASN A 178 6.49 18.55 -0.02
C ASN A 178 6.00 18.51 -1.48
N SER A 179 6.00 17.32 -2.11
CA SER A 179 5.61 17.18 -3.53
C SER A 179 4.11 17.34 -3.72
N ASP A 180 3.71 17.94 -4.84
CA ASP A 180 2.29 18.06 -5.20
C ASP A 180 1.67 16.66 -5.43
N LEU A 181 0.63 16.34 -4.67
CA LEU A 181 -0.01 15.01 -4.69
C LEU A 181 -0.51 14.60 -6.08
N ARG A 182 -0.92 15.55 -6.92
CA ARG A 182 -1.39 15.29 -8.29
C ARG A 182 -0.27 14.75 -9.17
N ILE A 183 0.91 15.37 -9.07
CA ILE A 183 2.10 14.93 -9.81
C ILE A 183 2.63 13.62 -9.23
N VAL A 184 2.64 13.47 -7.89
CA VAL A 184 3.00 12.22 -7.21
C VAL A 184 2.15 11.07 -7.75
N MET A 185 0.83 11.23 -7.84
CA MET A 185 -0.06 10.19 -8.37
C MET A 185 0.26 9.85 -9.83
N ILE A 186 0.54 10.83 -10.69
CA ILE A 186 0.87 10.58 -12.10
C ILE A 186 2.18 9.80 -12.20
N VAL A 187 3.25 10.31 -11.58
CA VAL A 187 4.59 9.71 -11.71
C VAL A 187 4.67 8.33 -11.06
N GLN A 188 3.90 8.07 -9.99
CA GLN A 188 3.87 6.75 -9.36
C GLN A 188 3.09 5.71 -10.17
N GLN A 189 2.21 6.11 -11.07
CA GLN A 189 1.40 5.18 -11.88
C GLN A 189 1.99 4.98 -13.29
N ALA A 190 2.86 5.90 -13.76
CA ALA A 190 3.52 5.82 -15.06
C ALA A 190 4.68 4.83 -15.08
#